data_41227b5d34f51824dc6872b2f6f5eba7
#
_entry.id   41227b5d34f51824dc6872b2f6f5eba7
#
_cell.length_a   1.000
_cell.length_b   1.000
_cell.length_c   1.000
_cell.angle_alpha   90.00
_cell.angle_beta   90.00
_cell.angle_gamma   90.00
#
_symmetry.space_group_name_H-M   'P 1'
#
loop_
_entity.id
_entity.type
_entity.pdbx_description
1 polymer ?
#
loop_
_entity_poly.entity_id
_entity_poly.type
_entity_poly.pdbx_seq_one_letter_code
_entity_poly.pdbx_strand_id
1 'polypeptide(L)'
;TIVNVASTISVVGIPDRAAYVASKGGVAALTRAMALDHVADRIRVNSVAPGVIWSNYYDRMMTQVPDPANFKKGLQDRAPMGRIGEPAEIATAILWLACDESSFATGSMMTIDGGYTAR
;
A
#
# COMPACT_ATOMS: atom_id res chain seq x y z
N THR A 1 -11.35 2.60 -15.12
CA THR A 1 -10.93 2.72 -13.72
C THR A 1 -9.40 2.79 -13.60
N ILE A 2 -8.90 3.51 -12.61
CA ILE A 2 -7.47 3.64 -12.30
C ILE A 2 -7.27 3.22 -10.84
N VAL A 3 -6.28 2.36 -10.60
CA VAL A 3 -5.89 1.96 -9.23
C VAL A 3 -4.41 2.24 -9.03
N ASN A 4 -4.10 3.26 -8.24
CA ASN A 4 -2.74 3.65 -7.91
C ASN A 4 -2.19 2.83 -6.74
N VAL A 5 -0.88 2.58 -6.74
CA VAL A 5 -0.22 1.89 -5.62
C VAL A 5 0.49 2.91 -4.74
N ALA A 6 -0.18 3.32 -3.66
CA ALA A 6 0.35 4.15 -2.60
C ALA A 6 1.18 3.32 -1.58
N SER A 7 1.05 3.57 -0.31
CA SER A 7 1.65 2.82 0.78
C SER A 7 1.03 3.26 2.11
N THR A 8 1.12 2.45 3.15
CA THR A 8 0.79 2.87 4.53
C THR A 8 1.54 4.12 4.96
N ILE A 9 2.78 4.32 4.47
CA ILE A 9 3.55 5.54 4.76
C ILE A 9 3.01 6.81 4.09
N SER A 10 1.95 6.70 3.30
CA SER A 10 1.20 7.89 2.84
C SER A 10 0.46 8.61 3.98
N VAL A 11 0.27 7.94 5.12
CA VAL A 11 -0.46 8.46 6.29
C VAL A 11 0.36 8.40 7.59
N VAL A 12 1.47 7.65 7.62
CA VAL A 12 2.38 7.59 8.76
C VAL A 12 3.82 7.85 8.32
N GLY A 13 4.63 8.42 9.21
CA GLY A 13 6.06 8.60 8.97
C GLY A 13 6.88 7.37 9.35
N ILE A 14 8.02 7.20 8.69
CA ILE A 14 9.07 6.26 9.12
C ILE A 14 10.43 6.96 9.03
N PRO A 15 11.35 6.69 9.96
CA PRO A 15 12.69 7.29 9.95
C PRO A 15 13.44 6.99 8.65
N ASP A 16 14.31 7.92 8.25
CA ASP A 16 15.25 7.79 7.13
C ASP A 16 14.61 7.50 5.76
N ARG A 17 13.34 7.87 5.57
CA ARG A 17 12.56 7.62 4.34
C ARG A 17 11.77 8.83 3.85
N ALA A 18 12.17 10.06 4.19
CA ALA A 18 11.41 11.28 3.88
C ALA A 18 11.02 11.38 2.40
N ALA A 19 11.95 11.15 1.47
CA ALA A 19 11.68 11.19 0.04
C ALA A 19 10.65 10.12 -0.40
N TYR A 20 10.74 8.90 0.15
CA TYR A 20 9.78 7.84 -0.14
C TYR A 20 8.41 8.14 0.46
N VAL A 21 8.35 8.65 1.70
CA VAL A 21 7.10 9.12 2.34
C VAL A 21 6.45 10.21 1.49
N ALA A 22 7.21 11.22 1.07
CA ALA A 22 6.71 12.30 0.22
C ALA A 22 6.16 11.77 -1.11
N SER A 23 6.87 10.83 -1.77
CA SER A 23 6.43 10.25 -3.04
C SER A 23 5.11 9.50 -2.90
N LYS A 24 4.96 8.67 -1.87
CA LYS A 24 3.75 7.87 -1.64
C LYS A 24 2.60 8.70 -1.10
N GLY A 25 2.87 9.73 -0.30
CA GLY A 25 1.90 10.76 0.08
C GLY A 25 1.38 11.53 -1.13
N GLY A 26 2.28 11.87 -2.06
CA GLY A 26 1.92 12.49 -3.34
C GLY A 26 0.98 11.61 -4.19
N VAL A 27 1.24 10.30 -4.29
CA VAL A 27 0.36 9.35 -4.99
C VAL A 27 -1.04 9.32 -4.36
N ALA A 28 -1.13 9.30 -3.03
CA ALA A 28 -2.42 9.31 -2.33
C ALA A 28 -3.19 10.63 -2.55
N ALA A 29 -2.48 11.76 -2.55
CA ALA A 29 -3.08 13.07 -2.83
C ALA A 29 -3.53 13.18 -4.30
N LEU A 30 -2.69 12.75 -5.24
CA LEU A 30 -2.99 12.71 -6.67
C LEU A 30 -4.23 11.86 -6.96
N THR A 31 -4.36 10.70 -6.30
CA THR A 31 -5.54 9.83 -6.44
C THR A 31 -6.83 10.58 -6.13
N ARG A 32 -6.86 11.37 -5.06
CA ARG A 32 -8.06 12.16 -4.69
C ARG A 32 -8.36 13.26 -5.70
N ALA A 33 -7.32 13.97 -6.17
CA ALA A 33 -7.49 15.02 -7.17
C ALA A 33 -8.04 14.44 -8.47
N MET A 34 -7.40 13.39 -9.02
CA MET A 34 -7.84 12.73 -10.25
C MET A 34 -9.26 12.15 -10.14
N ALA A 35 -9.66 11.66 -8.96
CA ALA A 35 -11.01 11.15 -8.75
C ALA A 35 -12.07 12.25 -8.95
N LEU A 36 -11.78 13.47 -8.50
CA LEU A 36 -12.68 14.63 -8.70
C LEU A 36 -12.61 15.15 -10.14
N ASP A 37 -11.42 15.24 -10.72
CA ASP A 37 -11.21 15.77 -12.07
C ASP A 37 -11.94 14.91 -13.13
N HIS A 38 -12.05 13.60 -12.91
CA HIS A 38 -12.55 12.66 -13.93
C HIS A 38 -13.90 12.01 -13.58
N VAL A 39 -14.57 12.45 -12.53
CA VAL A 39 -15.88 11.88 -12.15
C VAL A 39 -16.95 12.11 -13.24
N ALA A 40 -16.90 13.25 -13.93
CA ALA A 40 -17.82 13.54 -15.03
C ALA A 40 -17.58 12.65 -16.26
N ASP A 41 -16.38 12.14 -16.43
CA ASP A 41 -16.00 11.18 -17.47
C ASP A 41 -16.36 9.74 -17.09
N ARG A 42 -16.97 9.53 -15.93
CA ARG A 42 -17.28 8.23 -15.34
C ARG A 42 -16.02 7.36 -15.11
N ILE A 43 -14.89 7.99 -14.84
CA ILE A 43 -13.64 7.33 -14.48
C ILE A 43 -13.52 7.35 -12.94
N ARG A 44 -13.40 6.17 -12.35
CA ARG A 44 -13.10 6.02 -10.93
C ARG A 44 -11.58 5.95 -10.72
N VAL A 45 -11.06 6.67 -9.74
CA VAL A 45 -9.64 6.65 -9.40
C VAL A 45 -9.49 6.37 -7.91
N ASN A 46 -8.86 5.25 -7.57
CA ASN A 46 -8.63 4.81 -6.21
C ASN A 46 -7.17 4.43 -5.99
N SER A 47 -6.78 4.18 -4.77
CA SER A 47 -5.46 3.66 -4.46
C SER A 47 -5.53 2.51 -3.45
N VAL A 48 -4.52 1.63 -3.51
CA VAL A 48 -4.22 0.69 -2.43
C VAL A 48 -3.02 1.20 -1.63
N ALA A 49 -3.03 0.96 -0.33
CA ALA A 49 -1.95 1.31 0.59
C ALA A 49 -1.42 0.03 1.28
N PRO A 50 -0.50 -0.70 0.65
CA PRO A 50 0.09 -1.89 1.24
C PRO A 50 0.95 -1.56 2.46
N GLY A 51 0.92 -2.45 3.46
CA GLY A 51 1.93 -2.55 4.50
C GLY A 51 3.20 -3.25 4.00
N VAL A 52 3.82 -4.04 4.88
CA VAL A 52 4.96 -4.88 4.50
C VAL A 52 4.44 -6.11 3.74
N ILE A 53 4.78 -6.20 2.46
CA ILE A 53 4.39 -7.30 1.56
C ILE A 53 5.66 -8.01 1.09
N TRP A 54 5.68 -9.36 1.16
CA TRP A 54 6.82 -10.14 0.68
C TRP A 54 7.03 -9.92 -0.82
N SER A 55 8.27 -9.77 -1.24
CA SER A 55 8.62 -9.51 -2.65
C SER A 55 10.09 -9.85 -2.91
N ASN A 56 10.47 -9.94 -4.16
CA ASN A 56 11.86 -10.13 -4.58
C ASN A 56 12.84 -9.07 -4.02
N TYR A 57 12.34 -7.91 -3.57
CA TYR A 57 13.16 -6.93 -2.84
C TYR A 57 13.61 -7.52 -1.51
N TYR A 58 12.72 -8.13 -0.74
CA TYR A 58 13.06 -8.74 0.54
C TYR A 58 13.88 -10.02 0.36
N ASP A 59 13.66 -10.81 -0.70
CA ASP A 59 14.52 -11.96 -1.02
C ASP A 59 15.97 -11.51 -1.16
N ARG A 60 16.21 -10.44 -1.91
CA ARG A 60 17.56 -9.86 -2.05
C ARG A 60 18.10 -9.28 -0.75
N MET A 61 17.28 -8.58 0.03
CA MET A 61 17.70 -8.04 1.32
C MET A 61 18.14 -9.14 2.29
N MET A 62 17.43 -10.27 2.30
CA MET A 62 17.76 -11.43 3.14
C MET A 62 19.17 -11.99 2.88
N THR A 63 19.71 -11.84 1.67
CA THR A 63 21.09 -12.27 1.35
C THR A 63 22.16 -11.28 1.78
N GLN A 64 21.77 -10.06 2.19
CA GLN A 64 22.70 -8.97 2.48
C GLN A 64 22.75 -8.59 3.96
N VAL A 65 21.77 -9.02 4.76
CA VAL A 65 21.72 -8.70 6.18
C VAL A 65 22.48 -9.72 7.03
N PRO A 66 23.14 -9.32 8.12
CA PRO A 66 23.91 -10.23 8.97
C PRO A 66 23.06 -11.30 9.66
N ASP A 67 21.82 -10.97 10.03
CA ASP A 67 20.87 -11.88 10.68
C ASP A 67 19.51 -11.85 9.96
N PRO A 68 19.33 -12.70 8.95
CA PRO A 68 18.09 -12.79 8.19
C PRO A 68 16.87 -13.13 9.05
N ALA A 69 17.02 -14.00 10.06
CA ALA A 69 15.90 -14.42 10.90
C ALA A 69 15.35 -13.25 11.73
N ASN A 70 16.24 -12.50 12.37
CA ASN A 70 15.86 -11.31 13.14
C ASN A 70 15.32 -10.19 12.24
N PHE A 71 15.91 -10.01 11.05
CA PHE A 71 15.40 -9.05 10.07
C PHE A 71 13.95 -9.39 9.66
N LYS A 72 13.69 -10.66 9.30
CA LYS A 72 12.34 -11.13 8.94
C LYS A 72 11.35 -10.95 10.10
N LYS A 73 11.78 -11.30 11.31
CA LYS A 73 10.96 -11.09 12.51
C LYS A 73 10.61 -9.62 12.69
N GLY A 74 11.56 -8.72 12.55
CA GLY A 74 11.33 -7.27 12.63
C GLY A 74 10.34 -6.75 11.57
N LEU A 75 10.26 -7.37 10.40
CA LEU A 75 9.24 -7.07 9.40
C LEU A 75 7.85 -7.58 9.82
N GLN A 76 7.76 -8.79 10.38
CA GLN A 76 6.52 -9.39 10.87
C GLN A 76 5.93 -8.59 12.05
N ASP A 77 6.77 -8.15 12.96
CA ASP A 77 6.37 -7.41 14.17
C ASP A 77 5.81 -6.01 13.87
N ARG A 78 5.98 -5.51 12.63
CA ARG A 78 5.35 -4.25 12.20
C ARG A 78 3.84 -4.36 12.11
N ALA A 79 3.31 -5.49 11.66
CA ALA A 79 1.88 -5.71 11.56
C ALA A 79 1.32 -6.37 12.84
N PRO A 80 0.26 -5.85 13.46
CA PRO A 80 -0.45 -6.53 14.56
C PRO A 80 -0.87 -7.97 14.25
N MET A 81 -1.10 -8.30 12.98
CA MET A 81 -1.35 -9.70 12.56
C MET A 81 -0.14 -10.62 12.71
N GLY A 82 1.06 -10.12 13.06
CA GLY A 82 2.26 -10.91 13.32
C GLY A 82 2.85 -11.60 12.08
N ARG A 83 2.50 -11.16 10.90
CA ARG A 83 3.00 -11.72 9.63
C ARG A 83 3.25 -10.66 8.57
N ILE A 84 4.02 -11.01 7.57
CA ILE A 84 4.16 -10.22 6.34
C ILE A 84 3.01 -10.59 5.41
N GLY A 85 2.48 -9.62 4.69
CA GLY A 85 1.44 -9.85 3.68
C GLY A 85 2.01 -10.47 2.41
N GLU A 86 1.13 -11.11 1.63
CA GLU A 86 1.47 -11.74 0.36
C GLU A 86 1.00 -10.87 -0.81
N PRO A 87 1.70 -10.88 -1.96
CA PRO A 87 1.31 -10.11 -3.15
C PRO A 87 -0.12 -10.38 -3.61
N ALA A 88 -0.61 -11.60 -3.47
CA ALA A 88 -1.97 -11.98 -3.83
C ALA A 88 -3.04 -11.23 -3.02
N GLU A 89 -2.76 -10.87 -1.76
CA GLU A 89 -3.68 -10.10 -0.92
C GLU A 89 -3.86 -8.68 -1.47
N ILE A 90 -2.79 -8.08 -1.98
CA ILE A 90 -2.85 -6.77 -2.63
C ILE A 90 -3.52 -6.87 -4.00
N ALA A 91 -3.20 -7.90 -4.78
CA ALA A 91 -3.81 -8.13 -6.09
C ALA A 91 -5.34 -8.26 -6.00
N THR A 92 -5.87 -8.95 -4.99
CA THR A 92 -7.30 -9.08 -4.72
C THR A 92 -7.95 -7.71 -4.47
N ALA A 93 -7.33 -6.86 -3.67
CA ALA A 93 -7.82 -5.51 -3.39
C ALA A 93 -7.81 -4.62 -4.66
N ILE A 94 -6.74 -4.72 -5.45
CA ILE A 94 -6.65 -4.02 -6.74
C ILE A 94 -7.76 -4.47 -7.68
N LEU A 95 -7.99 -5.78 -7.78
CA LEU A 95 -9.04 -6.36 -8.63
C LEU A 95 -10.41 -5.85 -8.22
N TRP A 96 -10.74 -5.86 -6.92
CA TRP A 96 -12.01 -5.34 -6.43
C TRP A 96 -12.18 -3.85 -6.75
N LEU A 97 -11.16 -3.02 -6.55
CA LEU A 97 -11.22 -1.59 -6.91
C LEU A 97 -11.33 -1.38 -8.43
N ALA A 98 -10.85 -2.32 -9.23
CA ALA A 98 -10.87 -2.23 -10.69
C ALA A 98 -12.19 -2.69 -11.31
N CYS A 99 -12.99 -3.50 -10.63
CA CYS A 99 -14.25 -4.05 -11.16
C CYS A 99 -15.48 -3.24 -10.74
N ASP A 100 -16.63 -3.58 -11.31
CA ASP A 100 -17.90 -2.87 -11.09
C ASP A 100 -18.50 -3.09 -9.69
N GLU A 101 -18.04 -4.10 -8.95
CA GLU A 101 -18.44 -4.31 -7.54
C GLU A 101 -18.06 -3.12 -6.65
N SER A 102 -17.04 -2.34 -7.05
CA SER A 102 -16.65 -1.11 -6.40
C SER A 102 -17.16 0.16 -7.08
N SER A 103 -18.28 0.07 -7.80
CA SER A 103 -18.82 1.15 -8.66
C SER A 103 -19.06 2.49 -7.94
N PHE A 104 -19.24 2.48 -6.62
CA PHE A 104 -19.44 3.70 -5.82
C PHE A 104 -18.14 4.15 -5.09
N ALA A 105 -17.01 3.47 -5.32
CA ALA A 105 -15.72 3.83 -4.74
C ALA A 105 -14.91 4.68 -5.72
N THR A 106 -14.65 5.96 -5.39
CA THR A 106 -13.68 6.84 -6.06
C THR A 106 -13.01 7.76 -5.05
N GLY A 107 -11.75 8.13 -5.27
CA GLY A 107 -10.94 8.93 -4.35
C GLY A 107 -10.50 8.19 -3.09
N SER A 108 -10.80 6.92 -2.96
CA SER A 108 -10.53 6.11 -1.78
C SER A 108 -9.10 5.59 -1.76
N MET A 109 -8.56 5.40 -0.54
CA MET A 109 -7.32 4.67 -0.31
C MET A 109 -7.64 3.45 0.55
N MET A 110 -7.54 2.26 -0.04
CA MET A 110 -7.76 1.00 0.66
C MET A 110 -6.45 0.52 1.28
N THR A 111 -6.43 0.46 2.61
CA THR A 111 -5.26 0.02 3.38
C THR A 111 -5.28 -1.49 3.59
N ILE A 112 -4.18 -2.17 3.24
CA ILE A 112 -3.99 -3.61 3.40
C ILE A 112 -2.62 -3.82 4.07
N ASP A 113 -2.57 -3.79 5.40
CA ASP A 113 -1.33 -3.62 6.16
C ASP A 113 -1.22 -4.49 7.42
N GLY A 114 -2.15 -5.42 7.61
CA GLY A 114 -2.19 -6.26 8.81
C GLY A 114 -2.39 -5.49 10.12
N GLY A 115 -3.02 -4.30 10.03
CA GLY A 115 -3.33 -3.45 11.17
C GLY A 115 -2.22 -2.45 11.56
N TYR A 116 -1.18 -2.30 10.75
CA TYR A 116 -0.06 -1.41 11.05
C TYR A 116 -0.49 0.04 11.33
N THR A 117 -1.44 0.58 10.55
CA THR A 117 -1.92 1.97 10.69
C THR A 117 -3.14 2.12 11.60
N ALA A 118 -3.65 1.05 12.20
CA ALA A 118 -4.81 1.09 13.09
C ALA A 118 -4.47 1.40 14.56
N ARG A 119 -3.21 1.71 14.86
CA ARG A 119 -2.68 2.00 16.20
C ARG A 119 -2.01 3.37 16.27
#